data_26cf0a402133124cf3eae104a031f176
#
_entry.id   26cf0a402133124cf3eae104a031f176
#
_cell.length_a   1.000
_cell.length_b   1.000
_cell.length_c   1.000
_cell.angle_alpha   90.00
_cell.angle_beta   90.00
_cell.angle_gamma   90.00
#
_symmetry.space_group_name_H-M   'P 1'
#
loop_
_entity.id
_entity.type
_entity.pdbx_description
1 polymer ?
#
loop_
_entity_poly.entity_id
_entity_poly.type
_entity_poly.pdbx_seq_one_letter_code
_entity_poly.pdbx_strand_id
1 'polypeptide(L)'
;MESTLRIALIYPDLLGTYGDKGNALVLAHRARARGITAEVIEIDARSSIPESCDIYLLGGGEDAAQVAAAEGLMLAKATIERSIKAGSAIFAVCAGFQLLGNSYAAADGSELQGIALIDMVTTAGSDRIIGEVVIEPAQASGLPLLTGFENHGGRTLLGPDEAPLGRVIAGRGNGNGVDGVLRDGVIGTYLHGPALARNPSLADYLISYATRISLEPLVDDLVEQYRAERLAYASLTGAELKRATRRLHRG
;
A
#
# COMPACT_ATOMS: atom_id res chain seq x y z
N MET A 1 -27.57 16.32 -2.38
CA MET A 1 -26.98 15.72 -1.15
C MET A 1 -25.52 15.54 -1.44
N GLU A 2 -24.63 16.16 -0.65
CA GLU A 2 -23.20 15.90 -0.77
C GLU A 2 -22.97 14.43 -0.41
N SER A 3 -22.36 13.68 -1.33
CA SER A 3 -22.05 12.28 -1.08
C SER A 3 -20.93 12.17 -0.06
N THR A 4 -21.11 11.36 0.98
CA THR A 4 -20.09 11.08 1.98
C THR A 4 -19.06 10.10 1.41
N LEU A 5 -17.78 10.44 1.45
CA LEU A 5 -16.68 9.53 1.13
C LEU A 5 -16.61 8.42 2.20
N ARG A 6 -16.89 7.19 1.81
CA ARG A 6 -16.90 6.03 2.71
C ARG A 6 -15.61 5.22 2.58
N ILE A 7 -14.86 5.16 3.67
CA ILE A 7 -13.55 4.51 3.73
C ILE A 7 -13.68 3.25 4.60
N ALA A 8 -13.59 2.08 3.96
CA ALA A 8 -13.61 0.79 4.65
C ALA A 8 -12.21 0.42 5.12
N LEU A 9 -11.99 0.28 6.41
CA LEU A 9 -10.78 -0.30 6.99
C LEU A 9 -11.05 -1.78 7.27
N ILE A 10 -10.43 -2.65 6.44
CA ILE A 10 -10.70 -4.08 6.43
C ILE A 10 -9.81 -4.79 7.45
N TYR A 11 -10.46 -5.49 8.38
CA TYR A 11 -9.83 -6.37 9.38
C TYR A 11 -8.69 -5.70 10.17
N PRO A 12 -8.93 -4.50 10.77
CA PRO A 12 -7.87 -3.80 11.51
C PRO A 12 -7.38 -4.57 12.74
N ASP A 13 -8.14 -5.53 13.21
CA ASP A 13 -7.79 -6.48 14.26
C ASP A 13 -6.78 -7.55 13.81
N LEU A 14 -6.70 -7.84 12.51
CA LEU A 14 -5.76 -8.78 11.89
C LEU A 14 -4.65 -8.06 11.11
N LEU A 15 -5.00 -7.02 10.38
CA LEU A 15 -4.14 -6.31 9.41
C LEU A 15 -3.78 -4.89 9.90
N GLY A 16 -3.48 -4.73 11.19
CA GLY A 16 -3.21 -3.42 11.80
C GLY A 16 -1.85 -3.29 12.50
N THR A 17 -0.97 -4.29 12.37
CA THR A 17 0.25 -4.43 13.17
C THR A 17 1.21 -3.23 13.08
N TYR A 18 1.31 -2.58 11.92
CA TYR A 18 2.27 -1.51 11.67
C TYR A 18 1.65 -0.10 11.66
N GLY A 19 0.49 0.05 12.31
CA GLY A 19 -0.19 1.35 12.40
C GLY A 19 -0.89 1.79 11.12
N ASP A 20 -1.16 0.88 10.20
CA ASP A 20 -1.77 1.18 8.89
C ASP A 20 -3.20 1.72 9.00
N LYS A 21 -3.87 1.56 10.17
CA LYS A 21 -5.09 2.29 10.53
C LYS A 21 -4.94 3.82 10.37
N GLY A 22 -3.73 4.33 10.55
CA GLY A 22 -3.42 5.74 10.31
C GLY A 22 -3.68 6.19 8.87
N ASN A 23 -3.62 5.28 7.88
CA ASN A 23 -3.97 5.61 6.49
C ASN A 23 -5.43 6.04 6.35
N ALA A 24 -6.36 5.40 7.07
CA ALA A 24 -7.78 5.79 7.08
C ALA A 24 -7.97 7.18 7.68
N LEU A 25 -7.26 7.48 8.77
CA LEU A 25 -7.31 8.78 9.43
C LEU A 25 -6.79 9.90 8.51
N VAL A 26 -5.71 9.64 7.78
CA VAL A 26 -5.14 10.60 6.81
C VAL A 26 -6.13 10.88 5.69
N LEU A 27 -6.73 9.86 5.09
CA LEU A 27 -7.74 10.03 4.04
C LEU A 27 -8.93 10.85 4.53
N ALA A 28 -9.51 10.48 5.68
CA ALA A 28 -10.65 11.20 6.26
C ALA A 28 -10.30 12.65 6.62
N HIS A 29 -9.11 12.91 7.18
CA HIS A 29 -8.64 14.24 7.48
C HIS A 29 -8.50 15.10 6.21
N ARG A 30 -7.81 14.57 5.19
CA ARG A 30 -7.55 15.31 3.94
C ARG A 30 -8.83 15.58 3.13
N ALA A 31 -9.78 14.65 3.15
CA ALA A 31 -11.12 14.86 2.55
C ALA A 31 -11.87 15.98 3.28
N ARG A 32 -11.96 15.91 4.61
CA ARG A 32 -12.65 16.91 5.44
C ARG A 32 -12.02 18.30 5.34
N ALA A 33 -10.70 18.39 5.24
CA ALA A 33 -9.99 19.66 5.04
C ALA A 33 -10.38 20.36 3.74
N ARG A 34 -11.00 19.63 2.79
CA ARG A 34 -11.53 20.17 1.53
C ARG A 34 -13.05 20.24 1.49
N GLY A 35 -13.72 20.14 2.66
CA GLY A 35 -15.17 20.17 2.74
C GLY A 35 -15.89 18.88 2.30
N ILE A 36 -15.14 17.80 1.99
CA ILE A 36 -15.71 16.51 1.64
C ILE A 36 -16.04 15.76 2.93
N THR A 37 -17.32 15.47 3.17
CA THR A 37 -17.72 14.63 4.30
C THR A 37 -17.09 13.23 4.13
N ALA A 38 -16.46 12.70 5.20
CA ALA A 38 -15.83 11.40 5.16
C ALA A 38 -16.17 10.56 6.39
N GLU A 39 -16.43 9.27 6.18
CA GLU A 39 -16.72 8.28 7.20
C GLU A 39 -15.68 7.14 7.11
N VAL A 40 -15.12 6.74 8.25
CA VAL A 40 -14.27 5.54 8.37
C VAL A 40 -15.10 4.42 8.99
N ILE A 41 -15.20 3.30 8.29
CA ILE A 41 -15.95 2.12 8.69
C ILE A 41 -14.95 1.01 8.97
N GLU A 42 -14.79 0.65 10.24
CA GLU A 42 -13.96 -0.49 10.64
C GLU A 42 -14.76 -1.78 10.46
N ILE A 43 -14.21 -2.73 9.73
CA ILE A 43 -14.83 -4.01 9.41
C ILE A 43 -13.97 -5.09 10.06
N ASP A 44 -14.48 -5.72 11.12
CA ASP A 44 -13.81 -6.84 11.77
C ASP A 44 -13.87 -8.12 10.90
N ALA A 45 -13.01 -9.10 11.20
CA ALA A 45 -12.89 -10.32 10.41
C ALA A 45 -14.15 -11.22 10.39
N ARG A 46 -15.15 -10.93 11.22
CA ARG A 46 -16.43 -11.67 11.27
C ARG A 46 -17.54 -10.96 10.53
N SER A 47 -17.30 -9.73 10.11
CA SER A 47 -18.28 -8.88 9.44
C SER A 47 -18.14 -8.98 7.92
N SER A 48 -19.26 -8.85 7.20
CA SER A 48 -19.24 -8.78 5.73
C SER A 48 -18.69 -7.43 5.24
N ILE A 49 -17.88 -7.46 4.21
CA ILE A 49 -17.36 -6.26 3.56
C ILE A 49 -18.47 -5.62 2.72
N PRO A 50 -18.86 -4.33 2.96
CA PRO A 50 -19.92 -3.67 2.21
C PRO A 50 -19.46 -3.28 0.79
N GLU A 51 -20.35 -3.38 -0.19
CA GLU A 51 -20.10 -2.92 -1.58
C GLU A 51 -20.10 -1.39 -1.74
N SER A 52 -20.66 -0.67 -0.78
CA SER A 52 -20.95 0.77 -0.89
C SER A 52 -19.84 1.67 -0.36
N CYS A 53 -18.60 1.18 -0.27
CA CYS A 53 -17.47 2.01 0.13
C CYS A 53 -16.69 2.50 -1.10
N ASP A 54 -16.15 3.72 -0.99
CA ASP A 54 -15.43 4.37 -2.06
C ASP A 54 -13.95 4.02 -2.04
N ILE A 55 -13.39 3.78 -0.85
CA ILE A 55 -12.00 3.37 -0.65
C ILE A 55 -11.95 2.18 0.32
N TYR A 56 -11.22 1.15 -0.05
CA TYR A 56 -10.96 -0.03 0.78
C TYR A 56 -9.48 -0.05 1.20
N LEU A 57 -9.21 -0.19 2.49
CA LEU A 57 -7.87 -0.21 3.07
C LEU A 57 -7.58 -1.57 3.67
N LEU A 58 -6.44 -2.15 3.29
CA LEU A 58 -5.87 -3.36 3.88
C LEU A 58 -4.47 -3.03 4.42
N GLY A 59 -4.24 -3.29 5.69
CA GLY A 59 -2.94 -3.05 6.32
C GLY A 59 -2.01 -4.25 6.30
N GLY A 60 -0.86 -4.11 6.95
CA GLY A 60 0.08 -5.20 7.21
C GLY A 60 -0.32 -6.05 8.40
N GLY A 61 0.06 -7.32 8.40
CA GLY A 61 -0.22 -8.29 9.47
C GLY A 61 0.85 -9.35 9.58
N GLU A 62 0.85 -10.07 10.70
CA GLU A 62 1.67 -11.25 10.92
C GLU A 62 1.06 -12.49 10.22
N ASP A 63 1.87 -13.51 9.94
CA ASP A 63 1.49 -14.68 9.13
C ASP A 63 0.19 -15.37 9.60
N ALA A 64 0.02 -15.60 10.91
CA ALA A 64 -1.20 -16.24 11.43
C ALA A 64 -2.47 -15.39 11.22
N ALA A 65 -2.35 -14.07 11.37
CA ALA A 65 -3.44 -13.13 11.11
C ALA A 65 -3.75 -13.04 9.61
N GLN A 66 -2.73 -13.19 8.77
CA GLN A 66 -2.84 -13.18 7.31
C GLN A 66 -3.71 -14.35 6.80
N VAL A 67 -3.57 -15.55 7.38
CA VAL A 67 -4.42 -16.72 7.05
C VAL A 67 -5.90 -16.42 7.31
N ALA A 68 -6.22 -15.92 8.49
CA ALA A 68 -7.60 -15.58 8.86
C ALA A 68 -8.17 -14.44 7.97
N ALA A 69 -7.33 -13.45 7.62
CA ALA A 69 -7.73 -12.39 6.72
C ALA A 69 -7.98 -12.89 5.29
N ALA A 70 -7.16 -13.84 4.81
CA ALA A 70 -7.34 -14.47 3.49
C ALA A 70 -8.71 -15.16 3.37
N GLU A 71 -9.12 -15.92 4.37
CA GLU A 71 -10.43 -16.60 4.40
C GLU A 71 -11.58 -15.60 4.26
N GLY A 72 -11.56 -14.52 5.04
CA GLY A 72 -12.58 -13.47 4.98
C GLY A 72 -12.60 -12.74 3.64
N LEU A 73 -11.43 -12.42 3.09
CA LEU A 73 -11.30 -11.77 1.79
C LEU A 73 -11.76 -12.67 0.65
N MET A 74 -11.50 -13.97 0.69
CA MET A 74 -12.00 -14.94 -0.30
C MET A 74 -13.54 -14.96 -0.35
N LEU A 75 -14.21 -14.90 0.79
CA LEU A 75 -15.67 -14.79 0.85
C LEU A 75 -16.19 -13.46 0.26
N ALA A 76 -15.41 -12.38 0.42
CA ALA A 76 -15.75 -11.05 -0.05
C ALA A 76 -15.26 -10.74 -1.47
N LYS A 77 -14.53 -11.65 -2.13
CA LYS A 77 -13.90 -11.44 -3.46
C LYS A 77 -14.86 -10.80 -4.46
N ALA A 78 -16.03 -11.41 -4.68
CA ALA A 78 -17.01 -10.91 -5.64
C ALA A 78 -17.53 -9.51 -5.30
N THR A 79 -17.66 -9.17 -4.01
CA THR A 79 -18.02 -7.84 -3.53
C THR A 79 -16.95 -6.82 -3.87
N ILE A 80 -15.68 -7.15 -3.56
CA ILE A 80 -14.53 -6.29 -3.85
C ILE A 80 -14.42 -6.05 -5.37
N GLU A 81 -14.50 -7.10 -6.19
CA GLU A 81 -14.43 -6.98 -7.65
C GLU A 81 -15.54 -6.08 -8.22
N ARG A 82 -16.78 -6.20 -7.72
CA ARG A 82 -17.88 -5.31 -8.15
C ARG A 82 -17.62 -3.87 -7.74
N SER A 83 -17.12 -3.64 -6.52
CA SER A 83 -16.80 -2.29 -6.04
C SER A 83 -15.73 -1.62 -6.90
N ILE A 84 -14.65 -2.35 -7.24
CA ILE A 84 -13.59 -1.83 -8.11
C ILE A 84 -14.14 -1.51 -9.51
N LYS A 85 -14.94 -2.40 -10.09
CA LYS A 85 -15.59 -2.15 -11.39
C LYS A 85 -16.53 -0.93 -11.34
N ALA A 86 -17.12 -0.64 -10.20
CA ALA A 86 -17.94 0.55 -9.97
C ALA A 86 -17.10 1.84 -9.75
N GLY A 87 -15.78 1.71 -9.60
CA GLY A 87 -14.86 2.84 -9.48
C GLY A 87 -14.34 3.12 -8.08
N SER A 88 -14.53 2.19 -7.13
CA SER A 88 -13.89 2.27 -5.81
C SER A 88 -12.38 2.09 -5.91
N ALA A 89 -11.64 2.68 -4.97
CA ALA A 89 -10.19 2.48 -4.84
C ALA A 89 -9.85 1.41 -3.80
N ILE A 90 -8.70 0.74 -3.99
CA ILE A 90 -8.06 -0.09 -2.95
C ILE A 90 -6.68 0.44 -2.66
N PHE A 91 -6.34 0.53 -1.38
CA PHE A 91 -4.98 0.75 -0.92
C PHE A 91 -4.58 -0.37 0.05
N ALA A 92 -3.59 -1.16 -0.34
CA ALA A 92 -3.17 -2.36 0.37
C ALA A 92 -1.68 -2.31 0.70
N VAL A 93 -1.32 -2.57 1.97
CA VAL A 93 0.05 -2.50 2.47
C VAL A 93 0.53 -3.88 2.93
N CYS A 94 1.71 -4.29 2.49
CA CYS A 94 2.44 -5.49 2.94
C CYS A 94 1.59 -6.76 2.86
N ALA A 95 1.13 -7.32 3.99
CA ALA A 95 0.25 -8.49 4.01
C ALA A 95 -1.04 -8.26 3.19
N GLY A 96 -1.67 -7.09 3.36
CA GLY A 96 -2.84 -6.71 2.55
C GLY A 96 -2.54 -6.68 1.05
N PHE A 97 -1.35 -6.20 0.65
CA PHE A 97 -0.91 -6.23 -0.74
C PHE A 97 -0.75 -7.67 -1.25
N GLN A 98 -0.06 -8.54 -0.48
CA GLN A 98 0.13 -9.95 -0.83
C GLN A 98 -1.20 -10.69 -1.02
N LEU A 99 -2.19 -10.41 -0.17
CA LEU A 99 -3.53 -11.01 -0.23
C LEU A 99 -4.32 -10.65 -1.50
N LEU A 100 -3.97 -9.56 -2.19
CA LEU A 100 -4.60 -9.21 -3.47
C LEU A 100 -4.14 -10.12 -4.63
N GLY A 101 -3.00 -10.82 -4.47
CA GLY A 101 -2.40 -11.67 -5.50
C GLY A 101 -3.04 -13.05 -5.64
N ASN A 102 -2.43 -13.86 -6.49
CA ASN A 102 -2.82 -15.25 -6.73
C ASN A 102 -2.47 -16.13 -5.54
N SER A 103 -1.22 -16.04 -5.07
CA SER A 103 -0.73 -16.78 -3.91
C SER A 103 0.42 -16.06 -3.22
N TYR A 104 0.67 -16.42 -1.98
CA TYR A 104 1.82 -15.97 -1.22
C TYR A 104 2.36 -17.09 -0.32
N ALA A 105 3.67 -17.09 -0.12
CA ALA A 105 4.32 -18.05 0.78
C ALA A 105 4.38 -17.48 2.20
N ALA A 106 3.85 -18.22 3.18
CA ALA A 106 4.03 -17.93 4.60
C ALA A 106 5.46 -18.27 5.06
N ALA A 107 5.87 -17.79 6.24
CA ALA A 107 7.21 -17.99 6.77
C ALA A 107 7.55 -19.48 7.04
N ASP A 108 6.54 -20.32 7.28
CA ASP A 108 6.69 -21.78 7.45
C ASP A 108 6.84 -22.53 6.12
N GLY A 109 6.81 -21.82 4.99
CA GLY A 109 6.91 -22.38 3.63
C GLY A 109 5.59 -22.90 3.07
N SER A 110 4.47 -22.78 3.79
CA SER A 110 3.15 -23.09 3.23
C SER A 110 2.75 -22.03 2.19
N GLU A 111 2.11 -22.46 1.11
CA GLU A 111 1.54 -21.58 0.10
C GLU A 111 0.08 -21.31 0.43
N LEU A 112 -0.26 -20.03 0.54
CA LEU A 112 -1.60 -19.56 0.85
C LEU A 112 -2.19 -18.85 -0.38
N GLN A 113 -3.49 -19.02 -0.59
CA GLN A 113 -4.17 -18.40 -1.71
C GLN A 113 -4.60 -16.97 -1.37
N GLY A 114 -4.31 -16.04 -2.25
CA GLY A 114 -4.88 -14.70 -2.25
C GLY A 114 -6.20 -14.65 -3.03
N ILE A 115 -6.78 -13.46 -3.12
CA ILE A 115 -8.06 -13.28 -3.83
C ILE A 115 -7.92 -13.17 -5.36
N ALA A 116 -6.69 -13.23 -5.89
CA ALA A 116 -6.39 -13.13 -7.32
C ALA A 116 -7.07 -11.91 -8.00
N LEU A 117 -7.09 -10.77 -7.31
CA LEU A 117 -7.52 -9.50 -7.87
C LEU A 117 -6.44 -8.92 -8.80
N ILE A 118 -5.19 -9.14 -8.47
CA ILE A 118 -3.98 -8.74 -9.20
C ILE A 118 -3.24 -10.02 -9.63
N ASP A 119 -2.78 -10.08 -10.88
CA ASP A 119 -1.93 -11.17 -11.34
C ASP A 119 -0.52 -11.01 -10.75
N MET A 120 -0.31 -11.60 -9.60
CA MET A 120 0.98 -11.60 -8.93
C MET A 120 1.12 -12.79 -7.98
N VAL A 121 2.37 -13.16 -7.73
CA VAL A 121 2.75 -14.20 -6.76
C VAL A 121 3.79 -13.64 -5.81
N THR A 122 3.64 -13.93 -4.53
CA THR A 122 4.65 -13.59 -3.52
C THR A 122 5.30 -14.84 -2.97
N THR A 123 6.61 -14.93 -3.10
CA THR A 123 7.44 -16.01 -2.54
C THR A 123 8.15 -15.58 -1.28
N ALA A 124 8.53 -16.53 -0.41
CA ALA A 124 9.38 -16.23 0.72
C ALA A 124 10.80 -15.88 0.25
N GLY A 125 11.32 -14.75 0.73
CA GLY A 125 12.71 -14.39 0.52
C GLY A 125 13.65 -15.12 1.48
N SER A 126 14.95 -15.13 1.16
CA SER A 126 15.99 -15.71 2.02
C SER A 126 16.28 -14.87 3.28
N ASP A 127 15.89 -13.60 3.27
CA ASP A 127 16.13 -12.61 4.33
C ASP A 127 14.91 -11.72 4.52
N ARG A 128 14.75 -11.19 5.73
CA ARG A 128 13.75 -10.16 6.02
C ARG A 128 14.31 -8.79 5.62
N ILE A 129 13.56 -8.05 4.86
CA ILE A 129 13.91 -6.68 4.45
C ILE A 129 13.37 -5.71 5.50
N ILE A 130 14.26 -4.88 6.05
CA ILE A 130 13.92 -3.86 7.05
C ILE A 130 14.70 -2.59 6.73
N GLY A 131 14.02 -1.46 6.55
CA GLY A 131 14.69 -0.19 6.30
C GLY A 131 13.82 0.86 5.64
N GLU A 132 14.42 2.01 5.37
CA GLU A 132 13.77 3.05 4.57
C GLU A 132 13.73 2.63 3.08
N VAL A 133 12.62 2.91 2.45
CA VAL A 133 12.41 2.66 1.02
C VAL A 133 11.93 3.94 0.34
N VAL A 134 12.50 4.21 -0.83
CA VAL A 134 12.09 5.32 -1.71
C VAL A 134 11.81 4.75 -3.08
N ILE A 135 10.66 5.10 -3.63
CA ILE A 135 10.27 4.72 -4.98
C ILE A 135 9.97 5.95 -5.84
N GLU A 136 10.26 5.82 -7.11
CA GLU A 136 9.91 6.77 -8.15
C GLU A 136 8.71 6.18 -8.92
N PRO A 137 7.50 6.71 -8.71
CA PRO A 137 6.32 6.26 -9.43
C PRO A 137 6.45 6.50 -10.94
N ALA A 138 5.67 5.75 -11.73
CA ALA A 138 5.60 5.99 -13.17
C ALA A 138 5.14 7.44 -13.44
N GLN A 139 5.77 8.13 -14.38
CA GLN A 139 5.49 9.54 -14.69
C GLN A 139 4.00 9.78 -15.01
N ALA A 140 3.34 8.81 -15.63
CA ALA A 140 1.92 8.91 -15.97
C ALA A 140 1.00 9.02 -14.73
N SER A 141 1.46 8.62 -13.53
CA SER A 141 0.69 8.74 -12.30
C SER A 141 0.61 10.18 -11.77
N GLY A 142 1.54 11.05 -12.17
CA GLY A 142 1.69 12.39 -11.63
C GLY A 142 2.15 12.45 -10.16
N LEU A 143 2.48 11.31 -9.55
CA LEU A 143 2.94 11.23 -8.17
C LEU A 143 4.42 11.61 -8.05
N PRO A 144 4.82 12.35 -7.00
CA PRO A 144 6.22 12.60 -6.69
C PRO A 144 6.88 11.32 -6.14
N LEU A 145 8.19 11.38 -5.83
CA LEU A 145 8.87 10.31 -5.09
C LEU A 145 8.05 9.92 -3.86
N LEU A 146 7.86 8.62 -3.62
CA LEU A 146 7.20 8.12 -2.42
C LEU A 146 8.23 7.54 -1.47
N THR A 147 7.99 7.70 -0.17
CA THR A 147 8.88 7.23 0.90
C THR A 147 8.10 6.38 1.90
N GLY A 148 8.74 5.35 2.43
CA GLY A 148 8.15 4.47 3.42
C GLY A 148 9.22 3.74 4.21
N PHE A 149 8.75 2.92 5.14
CA PHE A 149 9.57 1.95 5.84
C PHE A 149 9.13 0.56 5.40
N GLU A 150 10.04 -0.26 4.91
CA GLU A 150 9.76 -1.64 4.53
C GLU A 150 10.13 -2.61 5.66
N ASN A 151 9.25 -3.59 5.93
CA ASN A 151 9.50 -4.63 6.92
C ASN A 151 8.75 -5.92 6.52
N HIS A 152 9.33 -6.68 5.60
CA HIS A 152 8.70 -7.89 5.06
C HIS A 152 9.71 -8.96 4.66
N GLY A 153 9.25 -10.23 4.60
CA GLY A 153 10.00 -11.36 4.08
C GLY A 153 9.65 -11.74 2.63
N GLY A 154 8.55 -11.22 2.09
CA GLY A 154 8.06 -11.57 0.76
C GLY A 154 8.87 -10.97 -0.39
N ARG A 155 8.83 -11.66 -1.53
CA ARG A 155 9.33 -11.20 -2.83
C ARG A 155 8.18 -11.34 -3.81
N THR A 156 7.69 -10.21 -4.33
CA THR A 156 6.51 -10.18 -5.19
C THR A 156 6.90 -10.07 -6.66
N LEU A 157 6.39 -10.98 -7.47
CA LEU A 157 6.52 -10.94 -8.92
C LEU A 157 5.16 -10.60 -9.51
N LEU A 158 5.09 -9.51 -10.25
CA LEU A 158 3.91 -9.10 -11.00
C LEU A 158 3.81 -9.87 -12.31
N GLY A 159 2.59 -10.18 -12.73
CA GLY A 159 2.30 -10.70 -14.06
C GLY A 159 2.63 -9.68 -15.16
N PRO A 160 2.70 -10.15 -16.43
CA PRO A 160 3.19 -9.34 -17.54
C PRO A 160 2.33 -8.10 -17.85
N ASP A 161 1.06 -8.12 -17.50
CA ASP A 161 0.11 -7.02 -17.76
C ASP A 161 -0.07 -6.09 -16.56
N GLU A 162 0.63 -6.35 -15.45
CA GLU A 162 0.55 -5.53 -14.25
C GLU A 162 1.68 -4.48 -14.19
N ALA A 163 1.32 -3.25 -13.88
CA ALA A 163 2.27 -2.17 -13.74
C ALA A 163 2.69 -1.99 -12.27
N PRO A 164 4.00 -1.86 -11.97
CA PRO A 164 4.44 -1.54 -10.61
C PRO A 164 4.00 -0.12 -10.22
N LEU A 165 3.83 0.13 -8.92
CA LEU A 165 3.60 1.48 -8.38
C LEU A 165 4.78 2.39 -8.72
N GLY A 166 6.01 1.87 -8.66
CA GLY A 166 7.17 2.63 -9.05
C GLY A 166 8.48 1.83 -9.05
N ARG A 167 9.54 2.49 -9.53
CA ARG A 167 10.91 1.98 -9.50
C ARG A 167 11.55 2.26 -8.14
N VAL A 168 12.22 1.31 -7.55
CA VAL A 168 12.95 1.48 -6.29
C VAL A 168 14.22 2.32 -6.53
N ILE A 169 14.35 3.42 -5.78
CA ILE A 169 15.55 4.29 -5.74
C ILE A 169 16.45 3.90 -4.57
N ALA A 170 15.85 3.62 -3.40
CA ALA A 170 16.51 3.09 -2.22
C ALA A 170 15.60 2.05 -1.57
N GLY A 171 16.18 1.04 -0.88
CA GLY A 171 15.43 -0.09 -0.35
C GLY A 171 15.31 -1.24 -1.35
N ARG A 172 14.31 -2.09 -1.20
CA ARG A 172 14.13 -3.32 -1.99
C ARG A 172 12.75 -3.46 -2.65
N GLY A 173 11.66 -2.99 -2.00
CA GLY A 173 10.30 -3.12 -2.50
C GLY A 173 9.91 -4.58 -2.79
N ASN A 174 9.39 -4.85 -3.99
CA ASN A 174 9.02 -6.21 -4.42
C ASN A 174 10.22 -7.20 -4.48
N GLY A 175 11.46 -6.69 -4.41
CA GLY A 175 12.68 -7.51 -4.46
C GLY A 175 13.38 -7.58 -5.82
N ASN A 176 12.80 -6.98 -6.85
CA ASN A 176 13.27 -7.01 -8.25
C ASN A 176 13.50 -5.60 -8.85
N GLY A 177 13.67 -4.58 -8.00
CA GLY A 177 13.94 -3.20 -8.42
C GLY A 177 12.72 -2.33 -8.61
N VAL A 178 11.52 -2.85 -8.35
CA VAL A 178 10.26 -2.12 -8.32
C VAL A 178 9.56 -2.31 -6.97
N ASP A 179 8.57 -1.48 -6.68
CA ASP A 179 7.67 -1.65 -5.54
C ASP A 179 6.21 -1.60 -5.98
N GLY A 180 5.43 -2.44 -5.32
CA GLY A 180 3.98 -2.42 -5.36
C GLY A 180 3.37 -2.74 -6.71
N VAL A 181 2.13 -2.33 -6.87
CA VAL A 181 1.31 -2.39 -8.09
C VAL A 181 0.44 -1.15 -8.17
N LEU A 182 0.16 -0.67 -9.37
CA LEU A 182 -0.81 0.38 -9.66
C LEU A 182 -1.66 -0.03 -10.86
N ARG A 183 -2.94 -0.32 -10.64
CA ARG A 183 -3.91 -0.66 -11.68
C ARG A 183 -5.31 -0.15 -11.34
N ASP A 184 -5.86 0.74 -12.15
CA ASP A 184 -7.29 1.16 -12.07
C ASP A 184 -7.79 1.45 -10.65
N GLY A 185 -7.04 2.28 -9.89
CA GLY A 185 -7.39 2.64 -8.51
C GLY A 185 -7.02 1.57 -7.47
N VAL A 186 -6.47 0.42 -7.88
CA VAL A 186 -5.87 -0.55 -6.98
C VAL A 186 -4.39 -0.23 -6.80
N ILE A 187 -4.00 0.06 -5.56
CA ILE A 187 -2.62 0.32 -5.16
C ILE A 187 -2.22 -0.67 -4.08
N GLY A 188 -1.21 -1.47 -4.36
CA GLY A 188 -0.52 -2.31 -3.39
C GLY A 188 0.92 -1.85 -3.22
N THR A 189 1.50 -1.97 -2.01
CA THR A 189 2.87 -1.51 -1.75
C THR A 189 3.46 -2.15 -0.50
N TYR A 190 4.79 -2.12 -0.38
CA TYR A 190 5.49 -2.43 0.88
C TYR A 190 5.85 -1.19 1.70
N LEU A 191 5.36 -0.01 1.33
CA LEU A 191 5.55 1.23 2.08
C LEU A 191 4.70 1.24 3.35
N HIS A 192 5.35 1.19 4.53
CA HIS A 192 4.71 1.43 5.83
C HIS A 192 4.99 2.85 6.33
N GLY A 193 4.28 3.23 7.43
CA GLY A 193 4.70 4.39 8.12
C GLY A 193 3.75 5.28 8.91
N PRO A 194 2.41 5.34 8.85
CA PRO A 194 1.48 5.03 7.76
C PRO A 194 1.89 5.64 6.42
N ALA A 195 1.79 4.87 5.34
CA ALA A 195 2.29 5.29 4.03
C ALA A 195 1.68 6.61 3.55
N LEU A 196 0.37 6.81 3.77
CA LEU A 196 -0.33 8.02 3.33
C LEU A 196 0.03 9.26 4.17
N ALA A 197 0.45 9.09 5.43
CA ALA A 197 0.95 10.20 6.25
C ALA A 197 2.33 10.68 5.75
N ARG A 198 3.14 9.77 5.21
CA ARG A 198 4.43 10.10 4.60
C ARG A 198 4.30 10.68 3.19
N ASN A 199 3.19 10.37 2.51
CA ASN A 199 2.97 10.68 1.10
C ASN A 199 1.57 11.27 0.91
N PRO A 200 1.34 12.54 1.31
CA PRO A 200 0.02 13.16 1.19
C PRO A 200 -0.53 13.21 -0.24
N SER A 201 0.32 13.34 -1.25
CA SER A 201 -0.06 13.26 -2.65
C SER A 201 -0.67 11.91 -3.06
N LEU A 202 -0.21 10.80 -2.45
CA LEU A 202 -0.79 9.47 -2.67
C LEU A 202 -2.19 9.36 -2.03
N ALA A 203 -2.40 9.98 -0.86
CA ALA A 203 -3.72 10.08 -0.26
C ALA A 203 -4.68 10.90 -1.13
N ASP A 204 -4.22 12.03 -1.67
CA ASP A 204 -4.99 12.88 -2.56
C ASP A 204 -5.33 12.17 -3.87
N TYR A 205 -4.39 11.39 -4.43
CA TYR A 205 -4.63 10.54 -5.59
C TYR A 205 -5.79 9.57 -5.35
N LEU A 206 -5.79 8.85 -4.21
CA LEU A 206 -6.87 7.90 -3.86
C LEU A 206 -8.22 8.60 -3.68
N ILE A 207 -8.26 9.74 -2.99
CA ILE A 207 -9.49 10.52 -2.80
C ILE A 207 -10.01 11.02 -4.16
N SER A 208 -9.13 11.60 -4.98
CA SER A 208 -9.49 12.10 -6.31
C SER A 208 -10.01 10.99 -7.22
N TYR A 209 -9.36 9.82 -7.19
CA TYR A 209 -9.79 8.64 -7.93
C TYR A 209 -11.19 8.19 -7.52
N ALA A 210 -11.43 8.01 -6.22
CA ALA A 210 -12.69 7.50 -5.68
C ALA A 210 -13.85 8.49 -5.85
N THR A 211 -13.58 9.80 -5.68
CA THR A 211 -14.62 10.84 -5.76
C THR A 211 -14.83 11.40 -7.15
N ARG A 212 -13.89 11.19 -8.08
CA ARG A 212 -13.86 11.84 -9.40
C ARG A 212 -13.76 13.37 -9.33
N ILE A 213 -13.26 13.91 -8.22
CA ILE A 213 -13.11 15.35 -7.99
C ILE A 213 -11.62 15.70 -8.12
N SER A 214 -11.33 16.77 -8.85
CA SER A 214 -10.00 17.40 -8.80
C SER A 214 -9.84 18.12 -7.47
N LEU A 215 -8.81 17.77 -6.70
CA LEU A 215 -8.61 18.29 -5.36
C LEU A 215 -7.72 19.54 -5.38
N GLU A 216 -8.13 20.57 -4.65
CA GLU A 216 -7.26 21.71 -4.39
C GLU A 216 -6.08 21.31 -3.48
N PRO A 217 -4.87 21.84 -3.72
CA PRO A 217 -3.73 21.60 -2.85
C PRO A 217 -4.01 22.02 -1.40
N LEU A 218 -3.51 21.24 -0.44
CA LEU A 218 -3.45 21.64 0.96
C LEU A 218 -2.06 22.20 1.29
N VAL A 219 -2.02 23.10 2.25
CA VAL A 219 -0.75 23.60 2.81
C VAL A 219 -0.24 22.54 3.80
N ASP A 220 0.78 21.82 3.40
CA ASP A 220 1.37 20.68 4.12
C ASP A 220 2.84 20.96 4.51
N ASP A 221 3.24 22.20 4.75
CA ASP A 221 4.64 22.64 4.93
C ASP A 221 5.44 21.76 5.89
N LEU A 222 4.87 21.41 7.04
CA LEU A 222 5.55 20.57 8.03
C LEU A 222 5.71 19.12 7.54
N VAL A 223 4.70 18.60 6.86
CA VAL A 223 4.74 17.24 6.29
C VAL A 223 5.79 17.17 5.18
N GLU A 224 5.84 18.17 4.31
CA GLU A 224 6.83 18.27 3.24
C GLU A 224 8.26 18.45 3.79
N GLN A 225 8.46 19.20 4.86
CA GLN A 225 9.74 19.29 5.55
C GLN A 225 10.20 17.91 6.04
N TYR A 226 9.36 17.19 6.81
CA TYR A 226 9.72 15.84 7.28
C TYR A 226 9.93 14.86 6.12
N ARG A 227 9.18 15.01 5.05
CA ARG A 227 9.34 14.20 3.85
C ARG A 227 10.70 14.45 3.19
N ALA A 228 11.12 15.71 3.06
CA ALA A 228 12.42 16.08 2.51
C ALA A 228 13.58 15.52 3.36
N GLU A 229 13.48 15.60 4.69
CA GLU A 229 14.47 15.01 5.61
C GLU A 229 14.60 13.49 5.42
N ARG A 230 13.49 12.76 5.28
CA ARG A 230 13.49 11.31 5.04
C ARG A 230 14.07 10.94 3.68
N LEU A 231 13.74 11.69 2.63
CA LEU A 231 14.33 11.50 1.30
C LEU A 231 15.84 11.73 1.31
N ALA A 232 16.31 12.76 2.01
CA ALA A 232 17.73 13.04 2.17
C ALA A 232 18.44 11.90 2.92
N TYR A 233 17.87 11.40 4.01
CA TYR A 233 18.39 10.28 4.78
C TYR A 233 18.48 8.98 3.93
N ALA A 234 17.41 8.61 3.24
CA ALA A 234 17.38 7.43 2.39
C ALA A 234 18.37 7.53 1.21
N SER A 235 18.56 8.71 0.66
CA SER A 235 19.55 8.95 -0.40
C SER A 235 20.98 8.79 0.08
N LEU A 236 21.28 9.22 1.32
CA LEU A 236 22.59 9.04 1.95
C LEU A 236 22.87 7.57 2.25
N THR A 237 21.91 6.83 2.83
CA THR A 237 22.06 5.40 3.11
C THR A 237 22.19 4.57 1.83
N GLY A 238 21.46 4.89 0.78
CA GLY A 238 21.57 4.24 -0.54
C GLY A 238 22.94 4.47 -1.20
N ALA A 239 23.56 5.65 -1.02
CA ALA A 239 24.90 5.94 -1.51
C ALA A 239 25.99 5.20 -0.72
N GLU A 240 25.82 5.08 0.59
CA GLU A 240 26.72 4.32 1.46
C GLU A 240 26.68 2.81 1.17
N LEU A 241 25.47 2.24 0.97
CA LEU A 241 25.31 0.84 0.55
C LEU A 241 25.99 0.58 -0.81
N LYS A 242 25.82 1.47 -1.80
CA LYS A 242 26.50 1.35 -3.09
C LYS A 242 28.03 1.42 -2.96
N ARG A 243 28.56 2.22 -2.03
CA ARG A 243 30.01 2.27 -1.73
C ARG A 243 30.51 1.00 -1.07
N ALA A 244 29.76 0.44 -0.12
CA ALA A 244 30.11 -0.81 0.57
C ALA A 244 30.12 -2.00 -0.41
N THR A 245 29.09 -2.13 -1.26
CA THR A 245 29.01 -3.18 -2.30
C THR A 245 30.17 -3.10 -3.29
N ARG A 246 30.58 -1.89 -3.70
CA ARG A 246 31.74 -1.70 -4.59
C ARG A 246 33.08 -2.05 -3.93
N ARG A 247 33.20 -1.96 -2.59
CA ARG A 247 34.39 -2.38 -1.85
C ARG A 247 34.50 -3.90 -1.74
N LEU A 248 33.38 -4.60 -1.55
CA LEU A 248 33.32 -6.06 -1.48
C LEU A 248 33.64 -6.76 -2.81
N HIS A 249 33.44 -6.10 -3.97
CA HIS A 249 33.76 -6.64 -5.29
C HIS A 249 35.16 -6.26 -5.79
N ARG A 250 35.97 -5.57 -4.98
CA ARG A 250 37.34 -5.17 -5.31
C ARG A 250 38.41 -5.80 -4.39
N GLY A 251 38.05 -6.65 -3.50
CA GLY A 251 38.88 -7.54 -2.68
C GLY A 251 38.63 -8.99 -3.06
#